data_1fa00d570220d79aa3bb7ae9bfa9ac44
#
_entry.id   1fa00d570220d79aa3bb7ae9bfa9ac44
#
_cell.length_a   1.000
_cell.length_b   1.000
_cell.length_c   1.000
_cell.angle_alpha   90.00
_cell.angle_beta   90.00
_cell.angle_gamma   90.00
#
_symmetry.space_group_name_H-M   'P 1'
#
loop_
_entity.id
_entity.type
_entity.pdbx_description
1 polymer ?
#
loop_
_entity_poly.entity_id
_entity_poly.type
_entity_poly.pdbx_seq_one_letter_code
_entity_poly.pdbx_strand_id
1 'polypeptide(L)'
;MFSRIILGILLMYQALCIPAAHAKPIRYVAIGDSYTVATGIEEKDSWPSQLTQKLAASGLEIDLVETLGQRGWTSQQTIDGKLPLLKDFKPDFVTLLIGVNDWIREGVSNRSFTLRIKNLMGGIQKTLSKPDKLLVLTIPDFSCSPQKREWGYGKSAVNGISRLNKILKAEADFRGLLLVDIYPLSQKLCSQVGMFSGDGVHPSALQYSKWIDLIFPYSLDILKSKLTGLNR
;
A
#
# COMPACT_ATOMS: atom_id res chain seq x y z
N MET A 1 -79.87 -30.35 -4.40
CA MET A 1 -78.92 -29.53 -5.23
C MET A 1 -77.97 -28.81 -4.28
N PHE A 2 -76.84 -29.41 -4.01
CA PHE A 2 -75.80 -28.81 -3.09
C PHE A 2 -74.73 -28.13 -3.92
N SER A 3 -74.65 -26.80 -3.78
CA SER A 3 -73.59 -25.97 -4.38
C SER A 3 -72.38 -25.97 -3.47
N ARG A 4 -71.26 -26.52 -3.88
CA ARG A 4 -69.99 -26.51 -3.16
C ARG A 4 -69.21 -25.23 -3.56
N ILE A 5 -69.06 -24.33 -2.56
CA ILE A 5 -68.20 -23.16 -2.68
C ILE A 5 -66.80 -23.62 -2.33
N ILE A 6 -65.90 -23.61 -3.30
CA ILE A 6 -64.45 -23.86 -3.10
C ILE A 6 -63.81 -22.50 -2.79
N LEU A 7 -63.39 -22.32 -1.55
CA LEU A 7 -62.67 -21.15 -1.08
C LEU A 7 -61.15 -21.35 -1.38
N GLY A 8 -60.65 -20.72 -2.44
CA GLY A 8 -59.25 -20.75 -2.79
C GLY A 8 -58.44 -19.83 -1.87
N ILE A 9 -57.60 -20.39 -0.99
CA ILE A 9 -56.64 -19.65 -0.16
C ILE A 9 -55.42 -19.31 -1.05
N LEU A 10 -55.31 -18.04 -1.48
CA LEU A 10 -54.15 -17.51 -2.20
C LEU A 10 -53.09 -17.16 -1.13
N LEU A 11 -52.13 -18.06 -0.92
CA LEU A 11 -50.94 -17.79 -0.12
C LEU A 11 -50.03 -16.81 -0.87
N MET A 12 -50.09 -15.53 -0.53
CA MET A 12 -49.13 -14.54 -0.95
C MET A 12 -47.76 -14.82 -0.24
N TYR A 13 -46.84 -15.43 -0.97
CA TYR A 13 -45.43 -15.47 -0.56
C TYR A 13 -44.88 -14.05 -0.66
N GLN A 14 -44.89 -13.30 0.44
CA GLN A 14 -44.08 -12.09 0.54
C GLN A 14 -42.63 -12.53 0.71
N ALA A 15 -41.87 -12.49 -0.38
CA ALA A 15 -40.41 -12.59 -0.32
C ALA A 15 -39.92 -11.41 0.53
N LEU A 16 -39.57 -11.67 1.78
CA LEU A 16 -38.83 -10.74 2.61
C LEU A 16 -37.48 -10.49 1.91
N CYS A 17 -37.41 -9.38 1.21
CA CYS A 17 -36.15 -8.84 0.73
C CYS A 17 -35.36 -8.38 1.96
N ILE A 18 -34.62 -9.30 2.59
CA ILE A 18 -33.65 -8.95 3.64
C ILE A 18 -32.58 -8.12 2.96
N PRO A 19 -32.42 -6.82 3.29
CA PRO A 19 -31.32 -6.05 2.73
C PRO A 19 -30.03 -6.76 3.10
N ALA A 20 -29.22 -7.10 2.10
CA ALA A 20 -27.88 -7.62 2.33
C ALA A 20 -27.16 -6.61 3.23
N ALA A 21 -26.76 -7.03 4.41
CA ALA A 21 -25.95 -6.18 5.28
C ALA A 21 -24.69 -5.80 4.50
N HIS A 22 -24.61 -4.55 4.06
CA HIS A 22 -23.42 -4.05 3.40
C HIS A 22 -22.24 -4.23 4.35
N ALA A 23 -21.27 -5.01 3.94
CA ALA A 23 -20.05 -5.17 4.71
C ALA A 23 -19.39 -3.78 4.85
N LYS A 24 -18.93 -3.46 6.05
CA LYS A 24 -18.24 -2.19 6.27
C LYS A 24 -17.02 -2.12 5.37
N PRO A 25 -16.81 -1.02 4.63
CA PRO A 25 -15.65 -0.86 3.76
C PRO A 25 -14.33 -1.08 4.51
N ILE A 26 -13.40 -1.75 3.85
CA ILE A 26 -12.03 -1.94 4.33
C ILE A 26 -11.36 -0.57 4.41
N ARG A 27 -10.87 -0.19 5.58
CA ARG A 27 -10.19 1.08 5.82
C ARG A 27 -8.72 0.92 5.49
N TYR A 28 -8.30 1.46 4.37
CA TYR A 28 -6.92 1.43 3.89
C TYR A 28 -6.19 2.72 4.26
N VAL A 29 -4.98 2.60 4.82
CA VAL A 29 -4.05 3.70 5.05
C VAL A 29 -2.73 3.41 4.35
N ALA A 30 -2.23 4.35 3.55
CA ALA A 30 -0.91 4.28 2.94
C ALA A 30 0.10 5.12 3.73
N ILE A 31 1.22 4.52 4.15
CA ILE A 31 2.28 5.21 4.89
C ILE A 31 3.53 5.31 4.01
N GLY A 32 4.15 6.51 3.97
CA GLY A 32 5.37 6.68 3.21
C GLY A 32 5.89 8.11 3.12
N ASP A 33 6.63 8.37 2.06
CA ASP A 33 7.22 9.67 1.77
C ASP A 33 6.63 10.31 0.48
N SER A 34 7.46 11.07 -0.25
CA SER A 34 7.04 11.72 -1.50
C SER A 34 6.53 10.76 -2.58
N TYR A 35 6.98 9.52 -2.59
CA TYR A 35 6.46 8.49 -3.50
C TYR A 35 5.02 8.10 -3.17
N THR A 36 4.64 8.16 -1.91
CA THR A 36 3.30 7.77 -1.46
C THR A 36 2.29 8.91 -1.56
N VAL A 37 2.73 10.16 -1.33
CA VAL A 37 1.87 11.36 -1.46
C VAL A 37 1.81 11.95 -2.87
N ALA A 38 2.18 11.18 -3.89
CA ALA A 38 2.07 11.57 -5.30
C ALA A 38 2.75 12.90 -5.67
N THR A 39 3.96 13.15 -5.14
CA THR A 39 4.68 14.38 -5.50
C THR A 39 4.88 14.48 -7.01
N GLY A 40 4.44 15.60 -7.60
CA GLY A 40 4.60 15.88 -9.03
C GLY A 40 3.48 15.38 -9.94
N ILE A 41 2.44 14.75 -9.38
CA ILE A 41 1.21 14.33 -10.08
C ILE A 41 -0.04 14.61 -9.23
N GLU A 42 -1.22 14.40 -9.78
CA GLU A 42 -2.46 14.52 -9.02
C GLU A 42 -2.63 13.35 -8.05
N GLU A 43 -3.26 13.59 -6.90
CA GLU A 43 -3.48 12.59 -5.85
C GLU A 43 -4.26 11.36 -6.35
N LYS A 44 -5.25 11.57 -7.22
CA LYS A 44 -6.03 10.46 -7.82
C LYS A 44 -5.17 9.48 -8.62
N ASP A 45 -4.02 9.95 -9.13
CA ASP A 45 -3.06 9.19 -9.93
C ASP A 45 -1.94 8.58 -9.09
N SER A 46 -1.95 8.79 -7.76
CA SER A 46 -1.02 8.16 -6.84
C SER A 46 -1.17 6.63 -6.87
N TRP A 47 -0.09 5.92 -6.55
CA TRP A 47 -0.19 4.46 -6.48
C TRP A 47 -1.18 3.96 -5.40
N PRO A 48 -1.37 4.60 -4.22
CA PRO A 48 -2.41 4.18 -3.28
C PRO A 48 -3.81 4.36 -3.85
N SER A 49 -4.08 5.48 -4.54
CA SER A 49 -5.37 5.73 -5.18
C SER A 49 -5.65 4.73 -6.31
N GLN A 50 -4.66 4.46 -7.18
CA GLN A 50 -4.79 3.46 -8.25
C GLN A 50 -4.98 2.04 -7.68
N LEU A 51 -4.29 1.68 -6.58
CA LEU A 51 -4.48 0.40 -5.91
C LEU A 51 -5.91 0.27 -5.39
N THR A 52 -6.42 1.30 -4.71
CA THR A 52 -7.79 1.34 -4.19
C THR A 52 -8.81 1.14 -5.30
N GLN A 53 -8.68 1.87 -6.41
CA GLN A 53 -9.57 1.73 -7.58
C GLN A 53 -9.54 0.30 -8.14
N LYS A 54 -8.36 -0.30 -8.28
CA LYS A 54 -8.22 -1.66 -8.82
C LYS A 54 -8.78 -2.71 -7.87
N LEU A 55 -8.62 -2.55 -6.56
CA LEU A 55 -9.21 -3.42 -5.55
C LEU A 55 -10.74 -3.30 -5.53
N ALA A 56 -11.27 -2.06 -5.60
CA ALA A 56 -12.71 -1.83 -5.69
C ALA A 56 -13.32 -2.46 -6.97
N ALA A 57 -12.64 -2.31 -8.11
CA ALA A 57 -13.05 -2.95 -9.37
C ALA A 57 -13.03 -4.49 -9.30
N SER A 58 -12.28 -5.09 -8.35
CA SER A 58 -12.27 -6.55 -8.10
C SER A 58 -13.37 -7.03 -7.14
N GLY A 59 -14.30 -6.13 -6.76
CA GLY A 59 -15.44 -6.41 -5.90
C GLY A 59 -15.17 -6.27 -4.40
N LEU A 60 -14.09 -5.59 -3.98
CA LEU A 60 -13.86 -5.25 -2.58
C LEU A 60 -14.45 -3.88 -2.26
N GLU A 61 -15.19 -3.79 -1.17
CA GLU A 61 -15.55 -2.50 -0.58
C GLU A 61 -14.34 -1.99 0.20
N ILE A 62 -13.61 -1.00 -0.33
CA ILE A 62 -12.37 -0.47 0.23
C ILE A 62 -12.27 1.04 0.01
N ASP A 63 -11.88 1.76 1.05
CA ASP A 63 -11.66 3.19 1.04
C ASP A 63 -10.21 3.49 1.45
N LEU A 64 -9.49 4.29 0.63
CA LEU A 64 -8.26 4.94 1.05
C LEU A 64 -8.63 6.08 2.01
N VAL A 65 -8.58 5.79 3.31
CA VAL A 65 -9.04 6.74 4.34
C VAL A 65 -8.01 7.80 4.66
N GLU A 66 -6.72 7.52 4.39
CA GLU A 66 -5.65 8.48 4.59
C GLU A 66 -4.35 8.05 3.89
N THR A 67 -3.59 9.05 3.46
CA THR A 67 -2.20 8.90 3.03
C THR A 67 -1.29 9.57 4.04
N LEU A 68 -0.81 8.80 5.02
CA LEU A 68 0.09 9.25 6.07
C LEU A 68 1.52 9.36 5.54
N GLY A 69 1.75 10.33 4.67
CA GLY A 69 3.04 10.62 4.05
C GLY A 69 3.46 12.06 4.19
N GLN A 70 4.73 12.31 3.90
CA GLN A 70 5.27 13.66 3.80
C GLN A 70 6.48 13.68 2.88
N ARG A 71 6.50 14.64 1.94
CA ARG A 71 7.64 14.83 1.05
C ARG A 71 8.93 15.02 1.82
N GLY A 72 9.97 14.24 1.45
CA GLY A 72 11.30 14.34 2.01
C GLY A 72 11.49 13.73 3.40
N TRP A 73 10.47 13.08 3.97
CA TRP A 73 10.59 12.48 5.29
C TRP A 73 11.35 11.16 5.27
N THR A 74 12.14 10.97 6.32
CA THR A 74 12.85 9.72 6.62
C THR A 74 11.95 8.79 7.44
N SER A 75 12.36 7.54 7.58
CA SER A 75 11.68 6.58 8.44
C SER A 75 11.58 7.06 9.90
N GLN A 76 12.60 7.77 10.42
CA GLN A 76 12.54 8.32 11.78
C GLN A 76 11.46 9.40 11.89
N GLN A 77 11.43 10.35 10.96
CA GLN A 77 10.40 11.39 10.95
C GLN A 77 8.99 10.81 10.83
N THR A 78 8.84 9.72 10.06
CA THR A 78 7.55 8.99 9.94
C THR A 78 7.15 8.33 11.27
N ILE A 79 8.11 7.75 12.01
CA ILE A 79 7.87 7.20 13.35
C ILE A 79 7.39 8.29 14.31
N ASP A 80 8.04 9.44 14.29
CA ASP A 80 7.78 10.51 15.26
C ASP A 80 6.48 11.27 14.94
N GLY A 81 6.18 11.51 13.66
CA GLY A 81 5.13 12.42 13.23
C GLY A 81 3.88 11.76 12.62
N LYS A 82 3.98 10.58 12.02
CA LYS A 82 2.84 9.95 11.33
C LYS A 82 2.35 8.68 12.01
N LEU A 83 3.25 7.86 12.53
CA LEU A 83 2.87 6.61 13.20
C LEU A 83 1.91 6.83 14.39
N PRO A 84 2.06 7.87 15.25
CA PRO A 84 1.12 8.11 16.34
C PRO A 84 -0.32 8.40 15.88
N LEU A 85 -0.49 8.96 14.67
CA LEU A 85 -1.79 9.31 14.10
C LEU A 85 -2.53 8.09 13.52
N LEU A 86 -1.82 7.02 13.21
CA LEU A 86 -2.38 5.85 12.51
C LEU A 86 -3.60 5.26 13.21
N LYS A 87 -3.59 5.21 14.55
CA LYS A 87 -4.69 4.67 15.36
C LYS A 87 -6.02 5.40 15.17
N ASP A 88 -5.97 6.70 14.86
CA ASP A 88 -7.16 7.54 14.71
C ASP A 88 -7.94 7.17 13.44
N PHE A 89 -7.26 6.62 12.46
CA PHE A 89 -7.87 6.13 11.20
C PHE A 89 -8.43 4.72 11.31
N LYS A 90 -8.13 3.96 12.39
CA LYS A 90 -8.61 2.58 12.59
C LYS A 90 -8.47 1.72 11.34
N PRO A 91 -7.25 1.56 10.80
CA PRO A 91 -7.05 0.86 9.54
C PRO A 91 -7.31 -0.64 9.65
N ASP A 92 -7.89 -1.20 8.59
CA ASP A 92 -7.99 -2.64 8.38
C ASP A 92 -6.83 -3.18 7.52
N PHE A 93 -6.24 -2.30 6.71
CA PHE A 93 -5.13 -2.60 5.81
C PHE A 93 -4.16 -1.41 5.76
N VAL A 94 -2.87 -1.69 5.79
CA VAL A 94 -1.82 -0.67 5.69
C VAL A 94 -0.79 -1.08 4.66
N THR A 95 -0.31 -0.13 3.85
CA THR A 95 0.88 -0.29 3.02
C THR A 95 1.99 0.62 3.51
N LEU A 96 3.25 0.18 3.37
CA LEU A 96 4.44 0.92 3.78
C LEU A 96 5.46 1.00 2.64
N LEU A 97 5.78 2.23 2.21
CA LEU A 97 6.87 2.52 1.27
C LEU A 97 7.69 3.70 1.82
N ILE A 98 8.87 3.44 2.39
CA ILE A 98 9.70 4.44 3.06
C ILE A 98 11.18 4.08 2.98
N GLY A 99 12.07 5.08 3.05
CA GLY A 99 13.49 4.87 3.25
C GLY A 99 14.40 5.53 2.23
N VAL A 100 13.89 6.05 1.12
CA VAL A 100 14.72 6.74 0.13
C VAL A 100 15.42 7.96 0.77
N ASN A 101 14.73 8.72 1.60
CA ASN A 101 15.26 9.89 2.28
C ASN A 101 16.26 9.55 3.39
N ASP A 102 16.13 8.38 4.00
CA ASP A 102 17.14 7.86 4.94
C ASP A 102 18.50 7.72 4.27
N TRP A 103 18.51 7.31 2.98
CA TRP A 103 19.72 7.27 2.18
C TRP A 103 20.14 8.66 1.70
N ILE A 104 19.25 9.37 1.00
CA ILE A 104 19.57 10.61 0.30
C ILE A 104 19.99 11.72 1.26
N ARG A 105 19.27 11.89 2.37
CA ARG A 105 19.43 13.04 3.28
C ARG A 105 20.33 12.75 4.47
N GLU A 106 20.40 11.50 4.92
CA GLU A 106 21.11 11.17 6.16
C GLU A 106 22.27 10.19 5.94
N GLY A 107 22.37 9.51 4.80
CA GLY A 107 23.38 8.47 4.61
C GLY A 107 23.32 7.40 5.69
N VAL A 108 22.09 7.06 6.13
CA VAL A 108 21.82 6.24 7.31
C VAL A 108 22.63 4.95 7.38
N SER A 109 23.15 4.62 8.57
CA SER A 109 23.84 3.35 8.81
C SER A 109 22.85 2.16 8.76
N ASN A 110 23.36 0.95 8.48
CA ASN A 110 22.55 -0.27 8.51
C ASN A 110 21.88 -0.45 9.87
N ARG A 111 22.64 -0.28 10.96
CA ARG A 111 22.13 -0.44 12.32
C ARG A 111 20.97 0.50 12.61
N SER A 112 21.14 1.79 12.30
CA SER A 112 20.10 2.79 12.53
C SER A 112 18.86 2.52 11.70
N PHE A 113 19.03 2.21 10.40
CA PHE A 113 17.90 1.91 9.54
C PHE A 113 17.16 0.65 9.99
N THR A 114 17.87 -0.42 10.38
CA THR A 114 17.24 -1.63 10.92
C THR A 114 16.39 -1.32 12.15
N LEU A 115 16.89 -0.51 13.09
CA LEU A 115 16.13 -0.14 14.28
C LEU A 115 14.88 0.68 13.94
N ARG A 116 15.00 1.63 13.02
CA ARG A 116 13.87 2.43 12.55
C ARG A 116 12.79 1.57 11.89
N ILE A 117 13.17 0.70 10.97
CA ILE A 117 12.23 -0.18 10.25
C ILE A 117 11.56 -1.17 11.20
N LYS A 118 12.30 -1.72 12.15
CA LYS A 118 11.77 -2.57 13.22
C LYS A 118 10.71 -1.84 14.05
N ASN A 119 10.99 -0.60 14.46
CA ASN A 119 10.07 0.22 15.25
C ASN A 119 8.82 0.61 14.43
N LEU A 120 9.02 1.01 13.17
CA LEU A 120 7.93 1.44 12.30
C LEU A 120 6.97 0.28 11.97
N MET A 121 7.49 -0.84 11.47
CA MET A 121 6.68 -2.02 11.17
C MET A 121 5.99 -2.56 12.44
N GLY A 122 6.71 -2.63 13.55
CA GLY A 122 6.15 -3.08 14.83
C GLY A 122 5.05 -2.15 15.38
N GLY A 123 5.22 -0.85 15.21
CA GLY A 123 4.20 0.15 15.59
C GLY A 123 2.95 0.05 14.73
N ILE A 124 3.11 -0.13 13.41
CA ILE A 124 1.98 -0.34 12.50
C ILE A 124 1.23 -1.63 12.85
N GLN A 125 1.94 -2.74 13.06
CA GLN A 125 1.33 -4.03 13.43
C GLN A 125 0.53 -3.98 14.73
N LYS A 126 1.00 -3.20 15.71
CA LYS A 126 0.29 -3.00 16.99
C LYS A 126 -1.02 -2.22 16.82
N THR A 127 -1.13 -1.41 15.78
CA THR A 127 -2.34 -0.61 15.50
C THR A 127 -3.38 -1.41 14.73
N LEU A 128 -2.94 -2.37 13.92
CA LEU A 128 -3.81 -3.23 13.13
C LEU A 128 -4.49 -4.30 14.00
N SER A 129 -5.81 -4.49 13.82
CA SER A 129 -6.54 -5.60 14.45
C SER A 129 -6.01 -6.98 14.00
N LYS A 130 -5.43 -7.03 12.80
CA LYS A 130 -4.75 -8.18 12.20
C LYS A 130 -3.37 -7.75 11.76
N PRO A 131 -2.31 -8.10 12.50
CA PRO A 131 -0.94 -7.63 12.25
C PRO A 131 -0.37 -8.02 10.88
N ASP A 132 -0.92 -9.07 10.24
CA ASP A 132 -0.58 -9.55 8.90
C ASP A 132 -1.15 -8.66 7.77
N LYS A 133 -2.02 -7.70 8.09
CA LYS A 133 -2.60 -6.76 7.12
C LYS A 133 -1.71 -5.55 6.82
N LEU A 134 -0.41 -5.68 7.03
CA LEU A 134 0.63 -4.76 6.58
C LEU A 134 1.32 -5.31 5.34
N LEU A 135 1.26 -4.59 4.22
CA LEU A 135 2.02 -4.87 3.01
C LEU A 135 3.20 -3.91 2.89
N VAL A 136 4.40 -4.45 2.78
CA VAL A 136 5.63 -3.66 2.64
C VAL A 136 6.05 -3.60 1.19
N LEU A 137 6.50 -2.43 0.73
CA LEU A 137 7.10 -2.25 -0.59
C LEU A 137 8.58 -1.92 -0.45
N THR A 138 9.40 -2.44 -1.36
CA THR A 138 10.81 -1.99 -1.44
C THR A 138 10.89 -0.57 -2.01
N ILE A 139 11.97 0.14 -1.66
CA ILE A 139 12.28 1.46 -2.20
C ILE A 139 12.61 1.30 -3.69
N PRO A 140 11.98 2.08 -4.59
CA PRO A 140 12.28 2.01 -6.03
C PRO A 140 13.67 2.54 -6.37
N ASP A 141 14.19 2.15 -7.52
CA ASP A 141 15.41 2.74 -8.07
C ASP A 141 15.10 4.11 -8.70
N PHE A 142 15.86 5.10 -8.31
CA PHE A 142 15.79 6.45 -8.87
C PHE A 142 17.10 6.88 -9.55
N SER A 143 18.08 5.98 -9.63
CA SER A 143 19.43 6.28 -10.14
C SER A 143 19.47 6.75 -11.60
N CYS A 144 18.42 6.50 -12.34
CA CYS A 144 18.24 6.90 -13.73
C CYS A 144 17.34 8.12 -13.91
N SER A 145 16.84 8.70 -12.83
CA SER A 145 16.04 9.92 -12.87
C SER A 145 16.72 10.97 -13.75
N PRO A 146 15.99 11.70 -14.62
CA PRO A 146 16.53 12.82 -15.40
C PRO A 146 17.31 13.83 -14.55
N GLN A 147 16.86 14.06 -13.30
CA GLN A 147 17.47 14.99 -12.34
C GLN A 147 18.55 14.35 -11.45
N LYS A 148 19.01 13.14 -11.76
CA LYS A 148 20.02 12.42 -10.95
C LYS A 148 21.29 13.19 -10.63
N ARG A 149 21.70 14.13 -11.51
CA ARG A 149 22.92 14.94 -11.32
C ARG A 149 22.77 15.94 -10.19
N GLU A 150 21.58 16.52 -10.02
CA GLU A 150 21.30 17.49 -8.95
C GLU A 150 21.28 16.81 -7.57
N TRP A 151 20.90 15.54 -7.54
CA TRP A 151 20.86 14.74 -6.30
C TRP A 151 22.14 13.98 -6.02
N GLY A 152 23.13 14.05 -6.90
CA GLY A 152 24.53 13.63 -6.66
C GLY A 152 24.80 12.13 -6.50
N TYR A 153 23.85 11.22 -6.82
CA TYR A 153 23.92 9.87 -6.26
C TYR A 153 24.26 8.72 -7.21
N GLY A 154 24.12 8.84 -8.48
CA GLY A 154 24.56 7.86 -9.49
C GLY A 154 24.66 6.41 -9.02
N LYS A 155 25.80 5.74 -9.28
CA LYS A 155 26.05 4.35 -8.84
C LYS A 155 25.99 4.15 -7.31
N SER A 156 26.29 5.17 -6.52
CA SER A 156 26.20 5.06 -5.05
C SER A 156 24.76 4.92 -4.57
N ALA A 157 23.80 5.52 -5.28
CA ALA A 157 22.38 5.36 -4.98
C ALA A 157 21.91 3.92 -5.19
N VAL A 158 22.31 3.28 -6.29
CA VAL A 158 22.00 1.86 -6.55
C VAL A 158 22.44 0.98 -5.37
N ASN A 159 23.69 1.14 -4.93
CA ASN A 159 24.24 0.37 -3.82
C ASN A 159 23.54 0.69 -2.50
N GLY A 160 23.27 1.97 -2.24
CA GLY A 160 22.61 2.43 -1.03
C GLY A 160 21.18 1.90 -0.92
N ILE A 161 20.37 2.08 -1.95
CA ILE A 161 18.99 1.61 -1.98
C ILE A 161 18.91 0.09 -1.93
N SER A 162 19.76 -0.62 -2.69
CA SER A 162 19.84 -2.09 -2.63
C SER A 162 20.13 -2.58 -1.20
N ARG A 163 21.02 -1.89 -0.49
CA ARG A 163 21.37 -2.18 0.90
C ARG A 163 20.17 -1.98 1.85
N LEU A 164 19.44 -0.87 1.72
CA LEU A 164 18.24 -0.62 2.53
C LEU A 164 17.12 -1.60 2.20
N ASN A 165 16.95 -1.94 0.93
CA ASN A 165 15.96 -2.94 0.51
C ASN A 165 16.24 -4.35 1.08
N LYS A 166 17.51 -4.74 1.25
CA LYS A 166 17.86 -5.98 1.95
C LYS A 166 17.39 -5.97 3.40
N ILE A 167 17.51 -4.84 4.08
CA ILE A 167 17.03 -4.67 5.46
C ILE A 167 15.50 -4.75 5.53
N LEU A 168 14.78 -4.05 4.62
CA LEU A 168 13.32 -4.12 4.52
C LEU A 168 12.82 -5.57 4.31
N LYS A 169 13.46 -6.30 3.38
CA LYS A 169 13.12 -7.70 3.09
C LYS A 169 13.35 -8.60 4.30
N ALA A 170 14.51 -8.48 4.95
CA ALA A 170 14.83 -9.28 6.12
C ALA A 170 13.88 -9.03 7.29
N GLU A 171 13.50 -7.77 7.54
CA GLU A 171 12.57 -7.44 8.63
C GLU A 171 11.14 -7.86 8.30
N ALA A 172 10.70 -7.74 7.05
CA ALA A 172 9.39 -8.22 6.62
C ALA A 172 9.28 -9.74 6.76
N ASP A 173 10.30 -10.47 6.29
CA ASP A 173 10.39 -11.93 6.40
C ASP A 173 10.37 -12.38 7.88
N PHE A 174 11.21 -11.77 8.73
CA PHE A 174 11.23 -12.03 10.18
C PHE A 174 9.85 -11.87 10.85
N ARG A 175 9.02 -10.95 10.33
CA ARG A 175 7.67 -10.68 10.85
C ARG A 175 6.57 -11.49 10.17
N GLY A 176 6.88 -12.32 9.19
CA GLY A 176 5.89 -13.03 8.39
C GLY A 176 5.00 -12.10 7.55
N LEU A 177 5.51 -10.93 7.16
CA LEU A 177 4.80 -9.95 6.36
C LEU A 177 5.03 -10.18 4.87
N LEU A 178 3.99 -9.98 4.06
CA LEU A 178 4.17 -9.92 2.62
C LEU A 178 4.93 -8.65 2.23
N LEU A 179 5.86 -8.81 1.30
CA LEU A 179 6.62 -7.71 0.71
C LEU A 179 6.58 -7.79 -0.80
N VAL A 180 6.31 -6.65 -1.44
CA VAL A 180 6.37 -6.50 -2.90
C VAL A 180 7.68 -5.84 -3.29
N ASP A 181 8.48 -6.55 -4.07
CA ASP A 181 9.76 -6.04 -4.56
C ASP A 181 9.58 -5.24 -5.86
N ILE A 182 9.30 -3.95 -5.71
CA ILE A 182 9.15 -3.04 -6.86
C ILE A 182 10.50 -2.55 -7.42
N TYR A 183 11.62 -2.80 -6.71
CA TYR A 183 12.94 -2.32 -7.10
C TYR A 183 13.39 -2.81 -8.49
N PRO A 184 13.32 -4.13 -8.81
CA PRO A 184 13.72 -4.59 -10.15
C PRO A 184 12.81 -4.06 -11.27
N LEU A 185 11.52 -3.85 -10.98
CA LEU A 185 10.60 -3.27 -11.93
C LEU A 185 10.97 -1.80 -12.22
N SER A 186 11.24 -1.02 -11.17
CA SER A 186 11.65 0.39 -11.32
C SER A 186 12.94 0.53 -12.15
N GLN A 187 13.91 -0.39 -12.00
CA GLN A 187 15.11 -0.45 -12.84
C GLN A 187 14.79 -0.69 -14.32
N LYS A 188 13.87 -1.60 -14.62
CA LYS A 188 13.46 -1.89 -16.01
C LYS A 188 12.70 -0.73 -16.65
N LEU A 189 11.93 0.01 -15.87
CA LEU A 189 11.14 1.15 -16.34
C LEU A 189 11.97 2.41 -16.54
N CYS A 190 13.13 2.47 -15.93
CA CYS A 190 14.00 3.60 -15.79
C CYS A 190 14.35 4.32 -17.10
N SER A 191 14.56 3.58 -18.19
CA SER A 191 14.93 4.12 -19.51
C SER A 191 13.74 4.39 -20.42
N GLN A 192 12.53 4.11 -19.94
CA GLN A 192 11.33 4.26 -20.76
C GLN A 192 10.78 5.68 -20.68
N VAL A 193 10.28 6.17 -21.81
CA VAL A 193 9.67 7.50 -21.89
C VAL A 193 8.39 7.57 -21.06
N GLY A 194 8.19 8.67 -20.36
CA GLY A 194 6.96 8.91 -19.58
C GLY A 194 6.93 8.27 -18.20
N MET A 195 8.03 7.66 -17.73
CA MET A 195 8.06 7.02 -16.41
C MET A 195 8.25 8.00 -15.24
N PHE A 196 8.77 9.19 -15.51
CA PHE A 196 8.94 10.22 -14.49
C PHE A 196 7.88 11.31 -14.64
N SER A 197 7.48 11.91 -13.53
CA SER A 197 6.63 13.10 -13.50
C SER A 197 7.35 14.32 -14.09
N GLY A 198 6.65 15.43 -14.21
CA GLY A 198 7.22 16.67 -14.77
C GLY A 198 8.41 17.22 -14.00
N ASP A 199 8.63 16.80 -12.75
CA ASP A 199 9.80 17.19 -11.95
C ASP A 199 11.07 16.37 -12.27
N GLY A 200 10.93 15.33 -13.08
CA GLY A 200 12.04 14.48 -13.52
C GLY A 200 12.67 13.62 -12.42
N VAL A 201 12.03 13.52 -11.25
CA VAL A 201 12.51 12.78 -10.06
C VAL A 201 11.54 11.72 -9.64
N HIS A 202 10.26 12.10 -9.43
CA HIS A 202 9.23 11.21 -8.93
C HIS A 202 8.59 10.41 -10.06
N PRO A 203 8.05 9.23 -9.76
CA PRO A 203 7.32 8.43 -10.75
C PRO A 203 6.11 9.17 -11.32
N SER A 204 5.84 8.96 -12.59
CA SER A 204 4.60 9.39 -13.23
C SER A 204 3.42 8.49 -12.85
N ALA A 205 2.19 8.93 -13.16
CA ALA A 205 1.00 8.10 -13.07
C ALA A 205 1.14 6.78 -13.84
N LEU A 206 1.82 6.80 -15.01
CA LEU A 206 2.09 5.61 -15.81
C LEU A 206 3.04 4.65 -15.10
N GLN A 207 4.12 5.15 -14.48
CA GLN A 207 5.02 4.29 -13.70
C GLN A 207 4.29 3.67 -12.51
N TYR A 208 3.47 4.44 -11.80
CA TYR A 208 2.65 3.91 -10.71
C TYR A 208 1.67 2.83 -11.18
N SER A 209 1.04 2.98 -12.36
CA SER A 209 0.17 1.93 -12.89
C SER A 209 0.90 0.60 -13.10
N LYS A 210 2.20 0.64 -13.50
CA LYS A 210 3.05 -0.56 -13.60
C LYS A 210 3.37 -1.17 -12.25
N TRP A 211 3.54 -0.33 -11.20
CA TRP A 211 3.69 -0.86 -9.85
C TRP A 211 2.41 -1.56 -9.38
N ILE A 212 1.24 -1.01 -9.70
CA ILE A 212 -0.05 -1.61 -9.33
C ILE A 212 -0.24 -3.00 -9.93
N ASP A 213 0.23 -3.26 -11.14
CA ASP A 213 0.19 -4.59 -11.72
C ASP A 213 0.94 -5.63 -10.87
N LEU A 214 1.99 -5.20 -10.16
CA LEU A 214 2.76 -6.04 -9.26
C LEU A 214 2.18 -6.07 -7.83
N ILE A 215 1.68 -4.94 -7.31
CA ILE A 215 1.20 -4.79 -5.92
C ILE A 215 -0.18 -5.43 -5.73
N PHE A 216 -1.05 -5.30 -6.72
CA PHE A 216 -2.46 -5.72 -6.65
C PHE A 216 -2.66 -7.18 -6.24
N PRO A 217 -2.00 -8.20 -6.84
CA PRO A 217 -2.23 -9.59 -6.46
C PRO A 217 -1.89 -9.87 -4.99
N TYR A 218 -0.81 -9.27 -4.45
CA TYR A 218 -0.45 -9.40 -3.04
C TYR A 218 -1.49 -8.73 -2.12
N SER A 219 -1.94 -7.54 -2.51
CA SER A 219 -2.98 -6.84 -1.75
C SER A 219 -4.29 -7.63 -1.72
N LEU A 220 -4.67 -8.20 -2.85
CA LEU A 220 -5.87 -9.01 -2.98
C LEU A 220 -5.78 -10.28 -2.11
N ASP A 221 -4.62 -10.96 -2.11
CA ASP A 221 -4.37 -12.13 -1.27
C ASP A 221 -4.47 -11.78 0.22
N ILE A 222 -3.78 -10.74 0.68
CA ILE A 222 -3.88 -10.22 2.05
C ILE A 222 -5.34 -9.98 2.43
N LEU A 223 -6.13 -9.33 1.57
CA LEU A 223 -7.48 -8.90 1.90
C LEU A 223 -8.50 -10.05 1.83
N LYS A 224 -8.31 -11.00 0.89
CA LYS A 224 -9.19 -12.18 0.72
C LYS A 224 -8.87 -13.34 1.66
N SER A 225 -7.68 -13.42 2.23
CA SER A 225 -7.27 -14.49 3.16
C SER A 225 -8.15 -14.59 4.43
N LYS A 226 -9.18 -13.75 4.56
CA LYS A 226 -10.27 -13.90 5.54
C LYS A 226 -11.22 -15.08 5.27
N LEU A 227 -11.23 -15.64 4.07
CA LEU A 227 -12.21 -16.67 3.69
C LEU A 227 -11.73 -18.11 3.97
N THR A 228 -10.46 -18.29 4.31
CA THR A 228 -9.86 -19.61 4.54
C THR A 228 -9.36 -19.83 5.98
N GLY A 229 -9.97 -19.15 6.95
CA GLY A 229 -9.68 -19.33 8.38
C GLY A 229 -10.22 -20.64 8.98
N LEU A 230 -10.04 -21.75 8.26
CA LEU A 230 -10.17 -23.12 8.75
C LEU A 230 -8.97 -23.91 8.18
N ASN A 231 -8.12 -24.36 9.08
CA ASN A 231 -7.02 -25.31 8.89
C ASN A 231 -5.66 -24.73 8.46
N ARG A 232 -4.90 -24.23 9.46
CA ARG A 232 -3.49 -24.60 9.62
C ARG A 232 -3.19 -24.79 11.11
#